data_ae134ea93a38a9da597c22bd445526e2
#
_entry.id   ae134ea93a38a9da597c22bd445526e2
#
_cell.length_a   1.000
_cell.length_b   1.000
_cell.length_c   1.000
_cell.angle_alpha   90.00
_cell.angle_beta   90.00
_cell.angle_gamma   90.00
#
_symmetry.space_group_name_H-M   'P 1'
#
loop_
_entity.id
_entity.type
_entity.pdbx_description
1 polymer ?
#
loop_
_entity_poly.entity_id
_entity_poly.type
_entity_poly.pdbx_seq_one_letter_code
_entity_poly.pdbx_strand_id
1 'polypeptide(L)'
;MQAHLRIARPVRELEKSVKMYCKGLGFVEIGRFADHEGFDGVMLGRPGLSYHFEFTFCRVHPVAPAPTAEDLIVFYLPDPSEWESTCRSALAAGFVEVKSFNPYWDRLGRTFEDHDGYRVVLQRAAWSNSVSS
;
A
#
# COMPACT_ATOMS: atom_id res chain seq x y z
N MET A 1 -9.44 8.08 20.47
CA MET A 1 -10.30 8.45 19.35
C MET A 1 -10.51 7.25 18.45
N GLN A 2 -11.68 7.15 17.89
CA GLN A 2 -11.97 6.17 16.85
C GLN A 2 -12.14 6.93 15.55
N ALA A 3 -11.21 6.76 14.64
CA ALA A 3 -11.17 7.57 13.44
C ALA A 3 -10.92 6.69 12.21
N HIS A 4 -11.49 7.10 11.09
CA HIS A 4 -11.11 6.54 9.79
C HIS A 4 -9.73 7.08 9.42
N LEU A 5 -8.85 6.22 8.94
CA LEU A 5 -7.47 6.58 8.61
C LEU A 5 -7.31 6.74 7.10
N ARG A 6 -6.77 7.88 6.68
CA ARG A 6 -6.29 8.08 5.30
C ARG A 6 -4.77 8.09 5.32
N ILE A 7 -4.16 7.34 4.42
CA ILE A 7 -2.71 7.39 4.18
C ILE A 7 -2.52 8.07 2.84
N ALA A 8 -2.01 9.29 2.84
CA ALA A 8 -1.82 10.10 1.65
C ALA A 8 -0.34 10.08 1.23
N ARG A 9 -0.08 9.86 -0.06
CA ARG A 9 1.28 9.76 -0.60
C ARG A 9 1.40 10.42 -1.96
N PRO A 10 2.51 11.15 -2.21
CA PRO A 10 2.85 11.58 -3.56
C PRO A 10 3.33 10.39 -4.37
N VAL A 11 2.98 10.37 -5.66
CA VAL A 11 3.42 9.35 -6.61
C VAL A 11 3.90 10.03 -7.89
N ARG A 12 4.78 9.35 -8.65
CA ARG A 12 5.30 9.89 -9.90
C ARG A 12 4.33 9.69 -11.07
N GLU A 13 3.68 8.55 -11.12
CA GLU A 13 2.76 8.17 -12.20
C GLU A 13 1.47 7.65 -11.56
N LEU A 14 0.48 8.52 -11.46
CA LEU A 14 -0.75 8.25 -10.72
C LEU A 14 -1.47 6.98 -11.19
N GLU A 15 -1.68 6.84 -12.49
CA GLU A 15 -2.42 5.70 -13.04
C GLU A 15 -1.66 4.38 -12.86
N LYS A 16 -0.35 4.41 -12.93
CA LYS A 16 0.48 3.23 -12.70
C LYS A 16 0.37 2.75 -11.25
N SER A 17 0.45 3.68 -10.29
CA SER A 17 0.27 3.36 -8.87
C SER A 17 -1.11 2.79 -8.59
N VAL A 18 -2.16 3.38 -9.14
CA VAL A 18 -3.53 2.90 -9.01
C VAL A 18 -3.64 1.45 -9.52
N LYS A 19 -3.12 1.18 -10.71
CA LYS A 19 -3.15 -0.17 -11.29
C LYS A 19 -2.43 -1.19 -10.41
N MET A 20 -1.25 -0.85 -9.93
CA MET A 20 -0.46 -1.75 -9.09
C MET A 20 -1.21 -2.13 -7.82
N TYR A 21 -1.79 -1.16 -7.14
CA TYR A 21 -2.47 -1.40 -5.86
C TYR A 21 -3.83 -2.07 -6.05
N CYS A 22 -4.56 -1.74 -7.11
CA CYS A 22 -5.83 -2.41 -7.40
C CYS A 22 -5.63 -3.86 -7.84
N LYS A 23 -4.77 -4.10 -8.83
CA LYS A 23 -4.53 -5.45 -9.36
C LYS A 23 -3.68 -6.29 -8.41
N GLY A 24 -2.69 -5.68 -7.78
CA GLY A 24 -1.74 -6.40 -6.94
C GLY A 24 -2.26 -6.70 -5.55
N LEU A 25 -2.98 -5.78 -4.93
CA LEU A 25 -3.39 -5.88 -3.54
C LEU A 25 -4.91 -5.92 -3.34
N GLY A 26 -5.68 -5.89 -4.43
CA GLY A 26 -7.12 -6.03 -4.35
C GLY A 26 -7.90 -4.80 -3.90
N PHE A 27 -7.28 -3.62 -3.96
CA PHE A 27 -8.01 -2.38 -3.68
C PHE A 27 -8.89 -1.99 -4.86
N VAL A 28 -9.89 -1.15 -4.59
CA VAL A 28 -10.74 -0.57 -5.62
C VAL A 28 -10.65 0.94 -5.53
N GLU A 29 -10.84 1.61 -6.67
CA GLU A 29 -10.93 3.06 -6.69
C GLU A 29 -12.25 3.49 -6.07
N ILE A 30 -12.20 4.32 -5.02
CA ILE A 30 -13.37 4.79 -4.29
C ILE A 30 -13.64 6.28 -4.48
N GLY A 31 -12.73 7.00 -5.12
CA GLY A 31 -12.90 8.41 -5.43
C GLY A 31 -11.74 8.92 -6.26
N ARG A 32 -11.98 10.06 -6.93
CA ARG A 32 -10.95 10.65 -7.80
C ARG A 32 -11.23 12.15 -7.95
N PHE A 33 -10.18 12.93 -8.06
CA PHE A 33 -10.27 14.34 -8.45
C PHE A 33 -9.12 14.69 -9.40
N ALA A 34 -9.33 15.72 -10.18
CA ALA A 34 -8.34 16.21 -11.15
C ALA A 34 -8.25 17.72 -11.07
N ASP A 35 -7.02 18.21 -11.12
CA ASP A 35 -6.70 19.65 -11.14
C ASP A 35 -7.45 20.47 -10.09
N HIS A 36 -7.52 19.93 -8.88
CA HIS A 36 -8.05 20.67 -7.74
C HIS A 36 -6.88 21.42 -7.10
N GLU A 37 -6.82 22.72 -7.32
CA GLU A 37 -5.70 23.56 -6.88
C GLU A 37 -4.33 23.01 -7.34
N GLY A 38 -4.30 22.43 -8.54
CA GLY A 38 -3.09 21.87 -9.15
C GLY A 38 -2.80 20.41 -8.78
N PHE A 39 -3.67 19.76 -8.01
CA PHE A 39 -3.50 18.37 -7.60
C PHE A 39 -4.45 17.45 -8.35
N ASP A 40 -3.91 16.30 -8.76
CA ASP A 40 -4.69 15.13 -9.14
C ASP A 40 -4.62 14.13 -7.98
N GLY A 41 -5.69 13.38 -7.77
CA GLY A 41 -5.70 12.39 -6.70
C GLY A 41 -6.66 11.23 -6.98
N VAL A 42 -6.33 10.07 -6.43
CA VAL A 42 -7.17 8.88 -6.47
C VAL A 42 -7.19 8.27 -5.08
N MET A 43 -8.39 7.97 -4.59
CA MET A 43 -8.56 7.27 -3.33
C MET A 43 -8.81 5.79 -3.61
N LEU A 44 -8.08 4.93 -2.92
CA LEU A 44 -8.14 3.47 -3.04
C LEU A 44 -8.49 2.85 -1.70
N GLY A 45 -9.41 1.91 -1.72
CA GLY A 45 -9.80 1.20 -0.50
C GLY A 45 -10.78 0.08 -0.83
N ARG A 46 -11.58 -0.29 0.16
CA ARG A 46 -12.69 -1.23 -0.01
C ARG A 46 -13.82 -0.81 0.91
N PRO A 47 -15.08 -1.01 0.49
CA PRO A 47 -16.21 -0.73 1.37
C PRO A 47 -16.08 -1.48 2.70
N GLY A 48 -16.37 -0.80 3.80
CA GLY A 48 -16.34 -1.39 5.13
C GLY A 48 -15.00 -1.38 5.84
N LEU A 49 -13.89 -1.04 5.16
CA LEU A 49 -12.61 -0.87 5.84
C LEU A 49 -12.53 0.48 6.54
N SER A 50 -11.82 0.54 7.65
CA SER A 50 -11.64 1.76 8.44
C SER A 50 -10.42 2.57 8.00
N TYR A 51 -9.83 2.25 6.86
CA TYR A 51 -8.71 2.98 6.27
C TYR A 51 -8.81 2.99 4.75
N HIS A 52 -8.13 3.96 4.13
CA HIS A 52 -7.93 3.98 2.68
C HIS A 52 -6.64 4.74 2.36
N PHE A 53 -6.18 4.58 1.12
CA PHE A 53 -5.05 5.31 0.57
C PHE A 53 -5.52 6.44 -0.32
N GLU A 54 -4.74 7.53 -0.34
CA GLU A 54 -4.88 8.57 -1.36
C GLU A 54 -3.52 8.74 -2.03
N PHE A 55 -3.47 8.56 -3.35
CA PHE A 55 -2.29 8.86 -4.13
C PHE A 55 -2.50 10.19 -4.84
N THR A 56 -1.50 11.08 -4.75
CA THR A 56 -1.59 12.43 -5.30
C THR A 56 -0.44 12.74 -6.22
N PHE A 57 -0.70 13.63 -7.17
CA PHE A 57 0.31 14.21 -8.05
C PHE A 57 0.04 15.70 -8.15
N CYS A 58 1.04 16.53 -7.83
CA CYS A 58 0.95 17.97 -7.97
C CYS A 58 1.49 18.38 -9.34
N ARG A 59 0.64 18.95 -10.19
CA ARG A 59 1.03 19.34 -11.56
C ARG A 59 2.05 20.46 -11.59
N VAL A 60 1.97 21.39 -10.63
CA VAL A 60 2.79 22.60 -10.61
C VAL A 60 4.14 22.34 -9.92
N HIS A 61 4.12 21.61 -8.80
CA HIS A 61 5.31 21.28 -8.03
C HIS A 61 5.31 19.82 -7.68
N PRO A 62 5.69 18.94 -8.64
CA PRO A 62 5.74 17.50 -8.36
C PRO A 62 6.63 17.20 -7.14
N VAL A 63 6.11 16.42 -6.22
CA VAL A 63 6.84 15.99 -5.03
C VAL A 63 7.40 14.60 -5.27
N ALA A 64 8.71 14.46 -5.22
CA ALA A 64 9.35 13.16 -5.41
C ALA A 64 9.07 12.26 -4.21
N PRO A 65 8.61 11.02 -4.41
CA PRO A 65 8.56 10.04 -3.33
C PRO A 65 9.94 9.83 -2.72
N ALA A 66 10.00 9.75 -1.39
CA ALA A 66 11.26 9.58 -0.68
C ALA A 66 11.11 8.58 0.48
N PRO A 67 10.60 7.36 0.22
CA PRO A 67 10.47 6.36 1.27
C PRO A 67 11.82 5.83 1.71
N THR A 68 11.91 5.40 2.97
CA THR A 68 13.07 4.65 3.46
C THR A 68 12.73 3.17 3.49
N ALA A 69 13.76 2.32 3.68
CA ALA A 69 13.57 0.87 3.79
C ALA A 69 12.78 0.45 5.04
N GLU A 70 12.58 1.37 5.99
CA GLU A 70 11.83 1.12 7.22
C GLU A 70 10.43 1.77 7.21
N ASP A 71 10.05 2.48 6.14
CA ASP A 71 8.70 2.97 5.96
C ASP A 71 7.86 1.86 5.35
N LEU A 72 7.10 1.16 6.17
CA LEU A 72 6.40 -0.06 5.78
C LEU A 72 4.89 0.09 5.97
N ILE A 73 4.15 -0.41 5.00
CA ILE A 73 2.73 -0.74 5.18
C ILE A 73 2.67 -2.25 5.32
N VAL A 74 2.15 -2.74 6.44
CA VAL A 74 2.10 -4.18 6.73
C VAL A 74 0.65 -4.64 6.71
N PHE A 75 0.36 -5.61 5.85
CA PHE A 75 -0.94 -6.28 5.84
C PHE A 75 -0.79 -7.67 6.46
N TYR A 76 -1.61 -7.96 7.45
CA TYR A 76 -1.63 -9.26 8.11
C TYR A 76 -2.66 -10.15 7.42
N LEU A 77 -2.17 -11.26 6.83
CA LEU A 77 -2.96 -12.23 6.07
C LEU A 77 -2.75 -13.62 6.71
N PRO A 78 -3.53 -13.99 7.72
CA PRO A 78 -3.31 -15.25 8.43
C PRO A 78 -3.64 -16.49 7.62
N ASP A 79 -4.53 -16.40 6.62
CA ASP A 79 -4.85 -17.54 5.76
C ASP A 79 -3.72 -17.77 4.75
N PRO A 80 -3.05 -18.95 4.77
CA PRO A 80 -1.93 -19.21 3.85
C PRO A 80 -2.30 -19.11 2.39
N SER A 81 -3.48 -19.56 1.98
CA SER A 81 -3.95 -19.48 0.59
C SER A 81 -4.12 -18.04 0.13
N GLU A 82 -4.73 -17.21 0.95
CA GLU A 82 -4.91 -15.80 0.65
C GLU A 82 -3.57 -15.08 0.59
N TRP A 83 -2.67 -15.39 1.52
CA TRP A 83 -1.34 -14.81 1.55
C TRP A 83 -0.55 -15.14 0.27
N GLU A 84 -0.52 -16.42 -0.13
CA GLU A 84 0.17 -16.85 -1.35
C GLU A 84 -0.43 -16.21 -2.61
N SER A 85 -1.76 -16.20 -2.69
CA SER A 85 -2.49 -15.60 -3.80
C SER A 85 -2.18 -14.11 -3.93
N THR A 86 -2.15 -13.39 -2.81
CA THR A 86 -1.86 -11.96 -2.80
C THR A 86 -0.41 -11.68 -3.20
N CYS A 87 0.53 -12.50 -2.72
CA CYS A 87 1.94 -12.38 -3.15
C CYS A 87 2.07 -12.54 -4.67
N ARG A 88 1.40 -13.53 -5.25
CA ARG A 88 1.41 -13.75 -6.70
C ARG A 88 0.80 -12.56 -7.46
N SER A 89 -0.31 -12.05 -6.97
CA SER A 89 -0.97 -10.88 -7.58
C SER A 89 -0.08 -9.64 -7.53
N ALA A 90 0.60 -9.41 -6.42
CA ALA A 90 1.53 -8.29 -6.29
C ALA A 90 2.64 -8.37 -7.33
N LEU A 91 3.27 -9.53 -7.48
CA LEU A 91 4.31 -9.73 -8.50
C LEU A 91 3.76 -9.53 -9.91
N ALA A 92 2.59 -10.07 -10.20
CA ALA A 92 1.96 -9.94 -11.51
C ALA A 92 1.59 -8.48 -11.84
N ALA A 93 1.32 -7.67 -10.82
CA ALA A 93 0.99 -6.25 -10.98
C ALA A 93 2.22 -5.34 -11.09
N GLY A 94 3.42 -5.89 -10.97
CA GLY A 94 4.66 -5.15 -11.16
C GLY A 94 5.39 -4.77 -9.87
N PHE A 95 4.90 -5.17 -8.71
CA PHE A 95 5.69 -5.04 -7.47
C PHE A 95 6.93 -5.92 -7.59
N VAL A 96 8.03 -5.45 -7.00
CA VAL A 96 9.29 -6.20 -6.98
C VAL A 96 9.53 -6.69 -5.56
N GLU A 97 9.73 -7.99 -5.41
CA GLU A 97 10.06 -8.55 -4.11
C GLU A 97 11.49 -8.17 -3.73
N VAL A 98 11.66 -7.70 -2.49
CA VAL A 98 12.94 -7.30 -1.94
C VAL A 98 13.15 -7.96 -0.58
N LYS A 99 14.40 -8.09 -0.19
CA LYS A 99 14.74 -8.50 1.17
C LYS A 99 14.44 -7.34 2.12
N SER A 100 13.78 -7.62 3.23
CA SER A 100 13.49 -6.61 4.25
C SER A 100 14.77 -6.06 4.87
N PHE A 101 14.78 -4.78 5.20
CA PHE A 101 15.87 -4.20 5.96
C PHE A 101 15.91 -4.80 7.38
N ASN A 102 14.73 -4.91 8.01
CA ASN A 102 14.59 -5.61 9.29
C ASN A 102 14.24 -7.08 9.01
N PRO A 103 15.15 -8.04 9.32
CA PRO A 103 14.94 -9.45 9.01
C PRO A 103 13.73 -10.08 9.68
N TYR A 104 13.16 -9.43 10.69
CA TYR A 104 11.91 -9.86 11.30
C TYR A 104 10.81 -10.09 10.27
N TRP A 105 10.71 -9.19 9.27
CA TRP A 105 9.66 -9.25 8.24
C TRP A 105 9.88 -10.33 7.20
N ASP A 106 11.07 -10.95 7.16
CA ASP A 106 11.35 -12.07 6.23
C ASP A 106 10.96 -13.44 6.81
N ARG A 107 10.64 -13.51 8.11
CA ARG A 107 10.33 -14.80 8.76
C ARG A 107 8.98 -15.36 8.36
N LEU A 108 7.93 -14.54 8.45
CA LEU A 108 6.56 -14.91 8.07
C LEU A 108 6.00 -13.99 6.99
N GLY A 109 6.83 -13.12 6.46
CA GLY A 109 6.41 -12.12 5.51
C GLY A 109 7.26 -12.09 4.26
N ARG A 110 6.73 -11.41 3.26
CA ARG A 110 7.45 -11.04 2.04
C ARG A 110 7.26 -9.56 1.81
N THR A 111 8.34 -8.89 1.42
CA THR A 111 8.36 -7.44 1.23
C THR A 111 8.41 -7.11 -0.25
N PHE A 112 7.55 -6.19 -0.66
CA PHE A 112 7.40 -5.79 -2.06
C PHE A 112 7.54 -4.28 -2.19
N GLU A 113 8.26 -3.84 -3.21
CA GLU A 113 8.36 -2.41 -3.55
C GLU A 113 7.48 -2.10 -4.75
N ASP A 114 6.79 -0.96 -4.68
CA ASP A 114 6.13 -0.41 -5.86
C ASP A 114 7.13 0.37 -6.72
N HIS A 115 6.66 0.95 -7.84
CA HIS A 115 7.56 1.66 -8.77
C HIS A 115 8.15 2.96 -8.21
N ASP A 116 7.64 3.45 -7.08
CA ASP A 116 8.17 4.63 -6.39
C ASP A 116 9.08 4.28 -5.22
N GLY A 117 9.24 2.99 -4.93
CA GLY A 117 10.05 2.51 -3.82
C GLY A 117 9.31 2.38 -2.50
N TYR A 118 8.00 2.65 -2.45
CA TYR A 118 7.21 2.39 -1.25
C TYR A 118 7.09 0.89 -1.02
N ARG A 119 7.27 0.48 0.24
CA ARG A 119 7.30 -0.93 0.61
C ARG A 119 6.02 -1.39 1.28
N VAL A 120 5.56 -2.57 0.86
CA VAL A 120 4.44 -3.28 1.45
C VAL A 120 4.93 -4.64 1.93
N VAL A 121 4.64 -4.98 3.18
CA VAL A 121 4.90 -6.31 3.72
C VAL A 121 3.57 -7.07 3.75
N LEU A 122 3.58 -8.27 3.18
CA LEU A 122 2.48 -9.22 3.31
C LEU A 122 2.90 -10.25 4.36
N GLN A 123 2.34 -10.13 5.56
CA GLN A 123 2.72 -10.91 6.73
C GLN A 123 1.73 -12.07 6.91
N ARG A 124 2.23 -13.29 6.89
CA ARG A 124 1.41 -14.49 7.07
C ARG A 124 1.19 -14.74 8.57
N ALA A 125 0.45 -13.87 9.19
CA ALA A 125 0.15 -13.92 10.62
C ALA A 125 -1.10 -13.11 10.90
N ALA A 126 -1.71 -13.35 12.04
CA ALA A 126 -2.78 -12.52 12.57
C ALA A 126 -2.22 -11.44 13.48
N TRP A 127 -2.95 -10.37 13.62
CA TRP A 127 -2.65 -9.31 14.58
C TRP A 127 -3.94 -8.82 15.24
N SER A 128 -3.84 -8.48 16.51
CA SER A 128 -4.93 -7.87 17.28
C SER A 128 -4.36 -6.82 18.21
N ASN A 129 -5.12 -5.75 18.42
CA ASN A 129 -4.75 -4.68 19.35
C ASN A 129 -5.09 -5.03 20.82
N SER A 130 -5.31 -6.31 21.12
CA SER A 130 -5.60 -6.71 22.48
C SER A 130 -4.41 -6.42 23.41
N VAL A 131 -4.72 -5.92 24.59
CA VAL A 131 -3.74 -5.58 25.61
C VAL A 131 -3.67 -6.73 26.61
N SER A 132 -2.45 -7.20 26.91
CA SER A 132 -2.24 -8.22 27.95
C SER A 132 -2.52 -7.61 29.33
N SER A 133 -3.30 -8.32 30.13
CA SER A 133 -3.61 -7.93 31.50
C SER A 133 -2.54 -8.47 32.47
#